data_5ce0068738add20f97d190a931ab0235
#
_entry.id   5ce0068738add20f97d190a931ab0235
#
_cell.length_a   1.000
_cell.length_b   1.000
_cell.length_c   1.000
_cell.angle_alpha   90.00
_cell.angle_beta   90.00
_cell.angle_gamma   90.00
#
_symmetry.space_group_name_H-M   'P 1'
#
loop_
_entity.id
_entity.type
_entity.pdbx_description
1 polymer ?
#
loop_
_entity_poly.entity_id
_entity_poly.type
_entity_poly.pdbx_seq_one_letter_code
_entity_poly.pdbx_strand_id
1 'polypeptide(L)'
;RMAGSICLTPVVADWLGYAIVPLYRPIGVHPAMFGSMLAIDMGGYQLSKELAADPLLGSYAGLVVSAIFGCTLVFTIPVGMGMISKADRPFFAQGIMLGLAAMPVGLAAGGLLCGLSLLDCLHQNLPVFVLSLLLLLGLRKIPEQMVKGFCLLAEGIRWLVTAGLVLAAVESMTGWNPVPGMAPVAEAMATVFSIGVVLLG
;
A
#
# COMPACT_ATOMS: atom_id res chain seq x y z
N ARG A 1 -5.44 13.07 -6.26
CA ARG A 1 -4.88 12.25 -5.16
C ARG A 1 -3.71 11.39 -5.67
N MET A 2 -3.87 10.60 -6.75
CA MET A 2 -2.79 9.79 -7.32
C MET A 2 -1.52 10.60 -7.61
N ALA A 3 -1.61 11.78 -8.20
CA ALA A 3 -0.44 12.62 -8.46
C ALA A 3 0.30 13.02 -7.17
N GLY A 4 -0.44 13.35 -6.10
CA GLY A 4 0.18 13.70 -4.81
C GLY A 4 0.91 12.53 -4.16
N SER A 5 0.40 11.29 -4.26
CA SER A 5 1.11 10.11 -3.78
C SER A 5 2.37 9.85 -4.61
N ILE A 6 2.31 9.96 -5.94
CA ILE A 6 3.46 9.78 -6.81
C ILE A 6 4.56 10.81 -6.50
N CYS A 7 4.21 12.09 -6.27
CA CYS A 7 5.17 13.12 -5.88
C CYS A 7 5.89 12.81 -4.56
N LEU A 8 5.17 12.24 -3.59
CA LEU A 8 5.72 11.89 -2.27
C LEU A 8 6.46 10.56 -2.24
N THR A 9 6.23 9.67 -3.20
CA THR A 9 6.76 8.30 -3.18
C THR A 9 8.27 8.25 -2.97
N PRO A 10 9.14 9.03 -3.67
CA PRO A 10 10.59 8.96 -3.46
C PRO A 10 10.98 9.34 -2.03
N VAL A 11 10.42 10.42 -1.50
CA VAL A 11 10.71 10.91 -0.14
C VAL A 11 10.28 9.89 0.91
N VAL A 12 9.10 9.33 0.74
CA VAL A 12 8.58 8.28 1.64
C VAL A 12 9.41 7.00 1.53
N ALA A 13 9.85 6.62 0.32
CA ALA A 13 10.72 5.47 0.09
C ALA A 13 12.06 5.63 0.80
N ASP A 14 12.69 6.80 0.72
CA ASP A 14 13.96 7.09 1.41
C ASP A 14 13.81 7.01 2.93
N TRP A 15 12.79 7.64 3.49
CA TRP A 15 12.56 7.62 4.94
C TRP A 15 12.23 6.22 5.46
N LEU A 16 11.33 5.52 4.77
CA LEU A 16 10.94 4.16 5.14
C LEU A 16 12.08 3.16 4.88
N GLY A 17 12.86 3.35 3.82
CA GLY A 17 14.05 2.55 3.55
C GLY A 17 15.01 2.58 4.73
N TYR A 18 15.24 3.76 5.31
CA TYR A 18 16.10 3.91 6.49
C TYR A 18 15.61 3.13 7.72
N ALA A 19 14.29 3.10 7.94
CA ALA A 19 13.68 2.41 9.08
C ALA A 19 13.45 0.92 8.84
N ILE A 20 13.04 0.55 7.63
CA ILE A 20 12.55 -0.79 7.29
C ILE A 20 13.64 -1.74 6.83
N VAL A 21 14.64 -1.24 6.10
CA VAL A 21 15.76 -2.08 5.63
C VAL A 21 16.47 -2.79 6.78
N PRO A 22 16.87 -2.12 7.90
CA PRO A 22 17.51 -2.80 9.01
C PRO A 22 16.58 -3.80 9.73
N LEU A 23 15.25 -3.60 9.68
CA LEU A 23 14.27 -4.50 10.28
C LEU A 23 14.04 -5.76 9.43
N TYR A 24 14.05 -5.63 8.10
CA TYR A 24 13.72 -6.72 7.18
C TYR A 24 14.95 -7.56 6.79
N ARG A 25 16.15 -6.98 6.78
CA ARG A 25 17.41 -7.71 6.52
C ARG A 25 17.61 -8.95 7.38
N PRO A 26 17.43 -8.90 8.73
CA PRO A 26 17.66 -10.07 9.58
C PRO A 26 16.70 -11.24 9.30
N ILE A 27 15.49 -10.95 8.83
CA ILE A 27 14.49 -11.97 8.46
C ILE A 27 14.56 -12.38 7.00
N GLY A 28 15.49 -11.82 6.21
CA GLY A 28 15.66 -12.15 4.80
C GLY A 28 14.50 -11.73 3.90
N VAL A 29 13.62 -10.82 4.37
CA VAL A 29 12.49 -10.32 3.61
C VAL A 29 12.90 -9.05 2.86
N HIS A 30 12.48 -8.94 1.61
CA HIS A 30 12.82 -7.81 0.77
C HIS A 30 12.02 -6.54 1.18
N PRO A 31 12.64 -5.34 1.27
CA PRO A 31 11.97 -4.09 1.67
C PRO A 31 10.77 -3.71 0.80
N ALA A 32 10.75 -4.10 -0.46
CA ALA A 32 9.61 -3.88 -1.37
C ALA A 32 8.29 -4.44 -0.82
N MET A 33 8.34 -5.52 -0.02
CA MET A 33 7.15 -6.09 0.63
C MET A 33 6.50 -5.13 1.61
N PHE A 34 7.27 -4.26 2.25
CA PHE A 34 6.71 -3.20 3.10
C PHE A 34 5.99 -2.13 2.27
N GLY A 35 6.57 -1.74 1.14
CA GLY A 35 5.93 -0.79 0.22
C GLY A 35 4.55 -1.22 -0.22
N SER A 36 4.37 -2.53 -0.48
CA SER A 36 3.08 -3.10 -0.85
C SER A 36 2.04 -3.09 0.28
N MET A 37 2.48 -3.13 1.54
CA MET A 37 1.60 -3.09 2.71
C MET A 37 1.17 -1.65 3.03
N LEU A 38 2.04 -0.68 2.81
CA LEU A 38 1.78 0.74 3.00
C LEU A 38 1.24 1.35 1.70
N ALA A 39 0.05 0.96 1.30
CA ALA A 39 -0.61 1.52 0.13
C ALA A 39 -1.00 2.98 0.40
N ILE A 40 -0.14 3.91 0.00
CA ILE A 40 -0.40 5.36 0.11
C ILE A 40 -1.45 5.79 -0.92
N ASP A 41 -1.60 5.02 -1.99
CA ASP A 41 -2.59 5.18 -3.04
C ASP A 41 -3.22 3.82 -3.39
N MET A 42 -3.81 3.66 -4.54
CA MET A 42 -4.52 2.45 -4.97
C MET A 42 -3.65 1.18 -5.06
N GLY A 43 -2.57 1.09 -4.26
CA GLY A 43 -1.83 -0.14 -4.09
C GLY A 43 -0.33 -0.04 -3.97
N GLY A 44 0.33 0.89 -3.38
CA GLY A 44 1.76 0.84 -3.05
C GLY A 44 2.74 0.40 -4.17
N TYR A 45 2.29 0.36 -5.43
CA TYR A 45 3.09 -0.13 -6.57
C TYR A 45 4.38 0.66 -6.74
N GLN A 46 4.27 1.99 -6.77
CA GLN A 46 5.42 2.85 -6.97
C GLN A 46 6.41 2.73 -5.80
N LEU A 47 5.90 2.74 -4.57
CA LEU A 47 6.74 2.59 -3.38
C LEU A 47 7.44 1.22 -3.35
N SER A 48 6.75 0.15 -3.71
CA SER A 48 7.34 -1.18 -3.82
C SER A 48 8.44 -1.23 -4.87
N LYS A 49 8.24 -0.58 -6.00
CA LYS A 49 9.20 -0.51 -7.10
C LYS A 49 10.44 0.28 -6.71
N GLU A 50 10.29 1.42 -6.03
CA GLU A 50 11.41 2.23 -5.55
C GLU A 50 12.23 1.50 -4.47
N LEU A 51 11.58 0.74 -3.59
CA LEU A 51 12.25 -0.08 -2.57
C LEU A 51 12.84 -1.38 -3.12
N ALA A 52 12.53 -1.76 -4.37
CA ALA A 52 12.96 -3.01 -4.97
C ALA A 52 14.34 -2.90 -5.60
N ALA A 53 15.31 -3.63 -5.06
CA ALA A 53 16.58 -3.88 -5.75
C ALA A 53 16.44 -4.94 -6.86
N ASP A 54 15.47 -5.86 -6.72
CA ASP A 54 15.16 -6.91 -7.69
C ASP A 54 13.84 -6.60 -8.42
N PRO A 55 13.85 -6.45 -9.77
CA PRO A 55 12.67 -6.16 -10.55
C PRO A 55 11.54 -7.19 -10.42
N LEU A 56 11.88 -8.47 -10.24
CA LEU A 56 10.90 -9.54 -10.08
C LEU A 56 10.13 -9.37 -8.76
N LEU A 57 10.84 -9.20 -7.65
CA LEU A 57 10.24 -8.96 -6.34
C LEU A 57 9.49 -7.64 -6.29
N GLY A 58 10.02 -6.59 -6.95
CA GLY A 58 9.34 -5.30 -7.08
C GLY A 58 8.01 -5.42 -7.80
N SER A 59 7.97 -6.17 -8.90
CA SER A 59 6.75 -6.43 -9.66
C SER A 59 5.75 -7.27 -8.86
N TYR A 60 6.22 -8.33 -8.21
CA TYR A 60 5.37 -9.15 -7.34
C TYR A 60 4.78 -8.36 -6.18
N ALA A 61 5.61 -7.63 -5.43
CA ALA A 61 5.17 -6.80 -4.32
C ALA A 61 4.21 -5.70 -4.78
N GLY A 62 4.57 -5.00 -5.85
CA GLY A 62 3.80 -3.87 -6.36
C GLY A 62 2.49 -4.26 -7.05
N LEU A 63 2.46 -5.35 -7.82
CA LEU A 63 1.26 -5.75 -8.56
C LEU A 63 0.37 -6.71 -7.77
N VAL A 64 0.97 -7.76 -7.18
CA VAL A 64 0.19 -8.84 -6.55
C VAL A 64 -0.13 -8.48 -5.09
N VAL A 65 0.90 -8.25 -4.28
CA VAL A 65 0.71 -8.03 -2.84
C VAL A 65 -0.01 -6.70 -2.57
N SER A 66 0.34 -5.64 -3.29
CA SER A 66 -0.35 -4.35 -3.19
C SER A 66 -1.83 -4.43 -3.53
N ALA A 67 -2.18 -5.12 -4.62
CA ALA A 67 -3.58 -5.25 -5.05
C ALA A 67 -4.41 -6.06 -4.06
N ILE A 68 -3.84 -7.13 -3.50
CA ILE A 68 -4.57 -8.03 -2.60
C ILE A 68 -4.63 -7.43 -1.18
N PHE A 69 -3.51 -6.98 -0.63
CA PHE A 69 -3.40 -6.59 0.77
C PHE A 69 -3.46 -5.07 0.98
N GLY A 70 -2.64 -4.31 0.26
CA GLY A 70 -2.55 -2.86 0.44
C GLY A 70 -3.87 -2.16 0.19
N CYS A 71 -4.54 -2.51 -0.91
CA CYS A 71 -5.85 -1.97 -1.26
C CYS A 71 -6.93 -2.29 -0.20
N THR A 72 -6.86 -3.46 0.41
CA THR A 72 -7.81 -3.86 1.45
C THR A 72 -7.71 -2.95 2.69
N LEU A 73 -6.48 -2.64 3.14
CA LEU A 73 -6.25 -1.83 4.34
C LEU A 73 -6.65 -0.37 4.15
N VAL A 74 -6.20 0.24 3.06
CA VAL A 74 -6.27 1.71 2.90
C VAL A 74 -7.55 2.15 2.21
N PHE A 75 -8.14 1.30 1.40
CA PHE A 75 -9.32 1.62 0.61
C PHE A 75 -10.55 0.82 1.02
N THR A 76 -10.52 -0.51 0.93
CA THR A 76 -11.71 -1.34 1.09
C THR A 76 -12.33 -1.21 2.48
N ILE A 77 -11.52 -1.27 3.53
CA ILE A 77 -12.01 -1.17 4.90
C ILE A 77 -12.59 0.23 5.20
N PRO A 78 -11.85 1.34 5.01
CA PRO A 78 -12.37 2.67 5.33
C PRO A 78 -13.58 3.08 4.48
N VAL A 79 -13.55 2.80 3.18
CA VAL A 79 -14.64 3.14 2.27
C VAL A 79 -15.87 2.30 2.54
N GLY A 80 -15.70 0.97 2.65
CA GLY A 80 -16.80 0.07 2.97
C GLY A 80 -17.49 0.44 4.27
N MET A 81 -16.71 0.70 5.33
CA MET A 81 -17.27 1.12 6.62
C MET A 81 -17.97 2.49 6.59
N GLY A 82 -17.57 3.36 5.68
CA GLY A 82 -18.23 4.65 5.46
C GLY A 82 -19.55 4.57 4.69
N MET A 83 -19.71 3.53 3.87
CA MET A 83 -20.87 3.36 2.96
C MET A 83 -21.99 2.52 3.57
N ILE A 84 -21.64 1.55 4.43
CA ILE A 84 -22.62 0.60 4.99
C ILE A 84 -23.27 1.11 6.27
N SER A 85 -24.48 0.63 6.54
CA SER A 85 -25.22 0.94 7.77
C SER A 85 -24.48 0.40 9.01
N LYS A 86 -24.71 1.00 10.17
CA LYS A 86 -24.12 0.52 11.43
C LYS A 86 -24.51 -0.93 11.74
N ALA A 87 -25.71 -1.34 11.33
CA ALA A 87 -26.23 -2.69 11.55
C ALA A 87 -25.46 -3.75 10.74
N ASP A 88 -24.96 -3.37 9.54
CA ASP A 88 -24.30 -4.29 8.61
C ASP A 88 -22.78 -4.40 8.84
N ARG A 89 -22.20 -3.51 9.66
CA ARG A 89 -20.74 -3.50 9.94
C ARG A 89 -20.19 -4.82 10.45
N PRO A 90 -20.88 -5.59 11.32
CA PRO A 90 -20.40 -6.90 11.77
C PRO A 90 -20.27 -7.90 10.60
N PHE A 91 -21.22 -7.90 9.66
CA PHE A 91 -21.18 -8.78 8.49
C PHE A 91 -20.05 -8.39 7.53
N PHE A 92 -19.83 -7.09 7.36
CA PHE A 92 -18.69 -6.58 6.59
C PHE A 92 -17.35 -6.98 7.22
N ALA A 93 -17.20 -6.84 8.53
CA ALA A 93 -16.01 -7.28 9.26
C ALA A 93 -15.75 -8.79 9.10
N GLN A 94 -16.81 -9.62 9.14
CA GLN A 94 -16.71 -11.05 8.86
C GLN A 94 -16.23 -11.34 7.43
N GLY A 95 -16.78 -10.63 6.44
CA GLY A 95 -16.33 -10.74 5.04
C GLY A 95 -14.85 -10.40 4.89
N ILE A 96 -14.37 -9.33 5.53
CA ILE A 96 -12.94 -8.97 5.54
C ILE A 96 -12.10 -10.05 6.20
N MET A 97 -12.54 -10.61 7.34
CA MET A 97 -11.82 -11.70 8.00
C MET A 97 -11.67 -12.92 7.09
N LEU A 98 -12.72 -13.31 6.37
CA LEU A 98 -12.67 -14.39 5.40
C LEU A 98 -11.71 -14.07 4.25
N GLY A 99 -11.75 -12.83 3.73
CA GLY A 99 -10.83 -12.35 2.71
C GLY A 99 -9.37 -12.42 3.17
N LEU A 100 -9.08 -11.95 4.38
CA LEU A 100 -7.74 -12.03 4.98
C LEU A 100 -7.28 -13.49 5.18
N ALA A 101 -8.17 -14.40 5.55
CA ALA A 101 -7.85 -15.81 5.70
C ALA A 101 -7.54 -16.52 4.36
N ALA A 102 -8.20 -16.09 3.27
CA ALA A 102 -7.97 -16.62 1.93
C ALA A 102 -6.73 -16.03 1.24
N MET A 103 -6.22 -14.90 1.72
CA MET A 103 -5.13 -14.13 1.14
C MET A 103 -3.85 -14.94 0.85
N PRO A 104 -3.37 -15.82 1.76
CA PRO A 104 -2.17 -16.62 1.52
C PRO A 104 -2.22 -17.45 0.22
N VAL A 105 -3.41 -17.96 -0.11
CA VAL A 105 -3.60 -18.74 -1.34
C VAL A 105 -3.46 -17.86 -2.58
N GLY A 106 -4.06 -16.68 -2.56
CA GLY A 106 -3.95 -15.71 -3.65
C GLY A 106 -2.53 -15.20 -3.84
N LEU A 107 -1.82 -14.91 -2.75
CA LEU A 107 -0.42 -14.46 -2.79
C LEU A 107 0.52 -15.55 -3.32
N ALA A 108 0.34 -16.80 -2.89
CA ALA A 108 1.12 -17.92 -3.40
C ALA A 108 0.87 -18.15 -4.90
N ALA A 109 -0.39 -18.18 -5.32
CA ALA A 109 -0.74 -18.32 -6.73
C ALA A 109 -0.18 -17.19 -7.60
N GLY A 110 -0.33 -15.93 -7.15
CA GLY A 110 0.21 -14.78 -7.85
C GLY A 110 1.74 -14.78 -7.93
N GLY A 111 2.41 -15.20 -6.87
CA GLY A 111 3.87 -15.31 -6.86
C GLY A 111 4.40 -16.39 -7.81
N LEU A 112 3.75 -17.55 -7.86
CA LEU A 112 4.07 -18.61 -8.83
C LEU A 112 3.88 -18.12 -10.27
N LEU A 113 2.83 -17.37 -10.55
CA LEU A 113 2.59 -16.76 -11.87
C LEU A 113 3.65 -15.72 -12.24
N CYS A 114 4.18 -15.00 -11.25
CA CYS A 114 5.30 -14.09 -11.43
C CYS A 114 6.66 -14.78 -11.61
N GLY A 115 6.74 -16.11 -11.41
CA GLY A 115 7.97 -16.89 -11.55
C GLY A 115 8.75 -17.08 -10.25
N LEU A 116 8.17 -16.72 -9.09
CA LEU A 116 8.76 -17.00 -7.78
C LEU A 116 8.55 -18.46 -7.40
N SER A 117 9.51 -19.04 -6.64
CA SER A 117 9.29 -20.34 -6.03
C SER A 117 8.26 -20.27 -4.89
N LEU A 118 7.59 -21.37 -4.57
CA LEU A 118 6.63 -21.41 -3.46
C LEU A 118 7.28 -21.06 -2.12
N LEU A 119 8.51 -21.49 -1.90
CA LEU A 119 9.26 -21.20 -0.68
C LEU A 119 9.60 -19.70 -0.57
N ASP A 120 10.02 -19.09 -1.69
CA ASP A 120 10.28 -17.64 -1.72
C ASP A 120 8.99 -16.86 -1.48
N CYS A 121 7.88 -17.26 -2.10
CA CYS A 121 6.58 -16.65 -1.86
C CYS A 121 6.18 -16.69 -0.38
N LEU A 122 6.31 -17.86 0.27
CA LEU A 122 5.97 -17.99 1.69
C LEU A 122 6.89 -17.15 2.57
N HIS A 123 8.19 -17.18 2.29
CA HIS A 123 9.19 -16.43 3.07
C HIS A 123 9.02 -14.92 2.91
N GLN A 124 8.89 -14.42 1.68
CA GLN A 124 8.72 -12.99 1.42
C GLN A 124 7.40 -12.45 1.97
N ASN A 125 6.35 -13.24 2.01
CA ASN A 125 5.05 -12.86 2.57
C ASN A 125 4.94 -13.03 4.10
N LEU A 126 5.97 -13.44 4.80
CA LEU A 126 5.95 -13.60 6.25
C LEU A 126 5.40 -12.36 6.99
N PRO A 127 5.85 -11.12 6.70
CA PRO A 127 5.29 -9.93 7.36
C PRO A 127 3.81 -9.72 7.05
N VAL A 128 3.39 -10.00 5.82
CA VAL A 128 1.98 -9.90 5.40
C VAL A 128 1.13 -10.91 6.16
N PHE A 129 1.60 -12.13 6.33
CA PHE A 129 0.90 -13.18 7.07
C PHE A 129 0.79 -12.83 8.56
N VAL A 130 1.87 -12.33 9.17
CA VAL A 130 1.85 -11.88 10.58
C VAL A 130 0.85 -10.74 10.75
N LEU A 131 0.88 -9.75 9.87
CA LEU A 131 -0.05 -8.63 9.94
C LEU A 131 -1.50 -9.08 9.67
N SER A 132 -1.73 -9.96 8.71
CA SER A 132 -3.04 -10.55 8.43
C SER A 132 -3.59 -11.30 9.63
N LEU A 133 -2.76 -12.07 10.31
CA LEU A 133 -3.14 -12.78 11.55
C LEU A 133 -3.49 -11.80 12.68
N LEU A 134 -2.69 -10.75 12.85
CA LEU A 134 -2.96 -9.70 13.84
C LEU A 134 -4.29 -8.98 13.55
N LEU A 135 -4.57 -8.70 12.27
CA LEU A 135 -5.82 -8.11 11.83
C LEU A 135 -7.02 -9.04 12.09
N LEU A 136 -6.88 -10.33 11.79
CA LEU A 136 -7.90 -11.34 12.10
C LEU A 136 -8.22 -11.39 13.58
N LEU A 137 -7.18 -11.46 14.41
CA LEU A 137 -7.34 -11.48 15.88
C LEU A 137 -7.93 -10.17 16.40
N GLY A 138 -7.49 -9.04 15.87
CA GLY A 138 -8.00 -7.71 16.24
C GLY A 138 -9.47 -7.54 15.86
N LEU A 139 -9.85 -7.87 14.63
CA LEU A 139 -11.24 -7.80 14.17
C LEU A 139 -12.16 -8.76 14.95
N ARG A 140 -11.64 -9.90 15.39
CA ARG A 140 -12.41 -10.85 16.23
C ARG A 140 -12.61 -10.34 17.66
N LYS A 141 -11.59 -9.69 18.26
CA LYS A 141 -11.61 -9.28 19.67
C LYS A 141 -12.15 -7.86 19.90
N ILE A 142 -11.77 -6.93 19.03
CA ILE A 142 -12.01 -5.48 19.18
C ILE A 142 -12.43 -4.83 17.84
N PRO A 143 -13.48 -5.30 17.17
CA PRO A 143 -13.83 -4.87 15.83
C PRO A 143 -14.04 -3.35 15.70
N GLU A 144 -14.75 -2.74 16.64
CA GLU A 144 -15.04 -1.30 16.59
C GLU A 144 -13.78 -0.43 16.70
N GLN A 145 -12.84 -0.82 17.57
CA GLN A 145 -11.59 -0.08 17.77
C GLN A 145 -10.68 -0.23 16.56
N MET A 146 -10.61 -1.43 15.98
CA MET A 146 -9.87 -1.69 14.74
C MET A 146 -10.39 -0.84 13.59
N VAL A 147 -11.71 -0.78 13.44
CA VAL A 147 -12.34 0.04 12.39
C VAL A 147 -12.04 1.52 12.60
N LYS A 148 -12.14 2.04 13.82
CA LYS A 148 -11.77 3.44 14.11
C LYS A 148 -10.30 3.69 13.79
N GLY A 149 -9.41 2.76 14.14
CA GLY A 149 -7.99 2.84 13.79
C GLY A 149 -7.74 2.90 12.28
N PHE A 150 -8.43 2.06 11.51
CA PHE A 150 -8.33 2.09 10.05
C PHE A 150 -8.88 3.38 9.42
N CYS A 151 -9.99 3.90 9.94
CA CYS A 151 -10.52 5.18 9.48
C CYS A 151 -9.55 6.33 9.78
N LEU A 152 -8.94 6.34 10.96
CA LEU A 152 -7.93 7.34 11.32
C LEU A 152 -6.68 7.25 10.45
N LEU A 153 -6.19 6.03 10.19
CA LEU A 153 -5.07 5.78 9.30
C LEU A 153 -5.35 6.30 7.87
N ALA A 154 -6.51 5.96 7.33
CA ALA A 154 -6.92 6.41 5.99
C ALA A 154 -7.07 7.92 5.91
N GLU A 155 -7.60 8.56 6.95
CA GLU A 155 -7.70 10.02 7.04
C GLU A 155 -6.31 10.66 7.09
N GLY A 156 -5.38 10.11 7.90
CA GLY A 156 -4.00 10.58 7.98
C GLY A 156 -3.28 10.49 6.63
N ILE A 157 -3.42 9.37 5.92
CA ILE A 157 -2.85 9.18 4.58
C ILE A 157 -3.47 10.18 3.59
N ARG A 158 -4.79 10.41 3.66
CA ARG A 158 -5.47 11.39 2.81
C ARG A 158 -4.91 12.80 2.98
N TRP A 159 -4.68 13.22 4.21
CA TRP A 159 -4.09 14.54 4.50
C TRP A 159 -2.64 14.63 4.03
N LEU A 160 -1.85 13.59 4.26
CA LEU A 160 -0.46 13.52 3.81
C LEU A 160 -0.35 13.66 2.28
N VAL A 161 -1.15 12.89 1.54
CA VAL A 161 -1.17 12.93 0.07
C VAL A 161 -1.66 14.29 -0.45
N THR A 162 -2.65 14.90 0.22
CA THR A 162 -3.14 16.23 -0.17
C THR A 162 -2.08 17.30 0.08
N ALA A 163 -1.40 17.26 1.22
CA ALA A 163 -0.29 18.17 1.53
C ALA A 163 0.85 18.01 0.51
N GLY A 164 1.22 16.77 0.17
CA GLY A 164 2.24 16.50 -0.85
C GLY A 164 1.88 17.08 -2.21
N LEU A 165 0.63 16.95 -2.64
CA LEU A 165 0.18 17.54 -3.90
C LEU A 165 0.27 19.08 -3.89
N VAL A 166 -0.13 19.71 -2.78
CA VAL A 166 -0.05 21.18 -2.63
C VAL A 166 1.40 21.64 -2.64
N LEU A 167 2.29 20.97 -1.89
CA LEU A 167 3.71 21.31 -1.86
C LEU A 167 4.37 21.16 -3.24
N ALA A 168 4.08 20.06 -3.94
CA ALA A 168 4.58 19.84 -5.27
C ALA A 168 4.06 20.85 -6.31
N ALA A 169 2.79 21.31 -6.15
CA ALA A 169 2.25 22.39 -6.97
C ALA A 169 2.94 23.74 -6.69
N VAL A 170 3.19 24.06 -5.42
CA VAL A 170 3.93 25.26 -5.03
C VAL A 170 5.35 25.24 -5.60
N GLU A 171 6.06 24.13 -5.51
CA GLU A 171 7.38 23.94 -6.13
C GLU A 171 7.33 24.21 -7.63
N SER A 172 6.38 23.62 -8.34
CA SER A 172 6.21 23.82 -9.78
C SER A 172 5.95 25.26 -10.20
N MET A 173 5.23 26.03 -9.35
CA MET A 173 4.86 27.41 -9.65
C MET A 173 5.91 28.44 -9.22
N THR A 174 6.63 28.19 -8.14
CA THR A 174 7.52 29.17 -7.51
C THR A 174 9.00 28.84 -7.65
N GLY A 175 9.34 27.60 -8.02
CA GLY A 175 10.71 27.07 -7.97
C GLY A 175 11.24 26.85 -6.55
N TRP A 176 10.43 27.10 -5.52
CA TRP A 176 10.78 26.82 -4.13
C TRP A 176 10.55 25.34 -3.82
N ASN A 177 11.61 24.64 -3.45
CA ASN A 177 11.56 23.22 -3.11
C ASN A 177 11.53 23.02 -1.58
N PRO A 178 10.34 22.94 -0.96
CA PRO A 178 10.21 22.79 0.48
C PRO A 178 10.59 21.41 0.99
N VAL A 179 10.52 20.38 0.13
CA VAL A 179 10.83 18.99 0.45
C VAL A 179 11.73 18.42 -0.62
N PRO A 180 13.05 18.38 -0.40
CA PRO A 180 14.00 17.81 -1.36
C PRO A 180 13.68 16.35 -1.68
N GLY A 181 13.78 15.98 -2.95
CA GLY A 181 13.56 14.61 -3.40
C GLY A 181 12.13 14.29 -3.83
N MET A 182 11.19 15.24 -3.82
CA MET A 182 9.85 15.03 -4.39
C MET A 182 9.92 14.85 -5.92
N ALA A 183 9.08 13.97 -6.46
CA ALA A 183 8.93 13.87 -7.91
C ALA A 183 8.19 15.09 -8.48
N PRO A 184 8.60 15.61 -9.67
CA PRO A 184 7.95 16.75 -10.29
C PRO A 184 6.46 16.52 -10.57
N VAL A 185 5.61 17.53 -10.32
CA VAL A 185 4.16 17.43 -10.57
C VAL A 185 3.86 17.06 -12.01
N ALA A 186 4.62 17.59 -12.97
CA ALA A 186 4.43 17.28 -14.38
C ALA A 186 4.61 15.79 -14.69
N GLU A 187 5.62 15.15 -14.10
CA GLU A 187 5.87 13.71 -14.23
C GLU A 187 4.79 12.88 -13.55
N ALA A 188 4.40 13.25 -12.35
CA ALA A 188 3.31 12.61 -11.62
C ALA A 188 1.98 12.69 -12.39
N MET A 189 1.67 13.84 -12.97
CA MET A 189 0.47 14.02 -13.80
C MET A 189 0.54 13.22 -15.11
N ALA A 190 1.69 13.16 -15.77
CA ALA A 190 1.89 12.36 -16.96
C ALA A 190 1.67 10.86 -16.65
N THR A 191 2.18 10.39 -15.51
CA THR A 191 1.97 9.01 -15.05
C THR A 191 0.49 8.71 -14.79
N VAL A 192 -0.22 9.60 -14.10
CA VAL A 192 -1.67 9.46 -13.85
C VAL A 192 -2.45 9.44 -15.15
N PHE A 193 -2.08 10.31 -16.09
CA PHE A 193 -2.71 10.36 -17.41
C PHE A 193 -2.48 9.06 -18.20
N SER A 194 -1.24 8.55 -18.22
CA SER A 194 -0.91 7.27 -18.86
C SER A 194 -1.74 6.11 -18.31
N ILE A 195 -1.86 6.02 -16.97
CA ILE A 195 -2.69 4.99 -16.32
C ILE A 195 -4.15 5.16 -16.73
N GLY A 196 -4.66 6.40 -16.74
CA GLY A 196 -6.02 6.69 -17.18
C GLY A 196 -6.30 6.26 -18.62
N VAL A 197 -5.38 6.52 -19.54
CA VAL A 197 -5.51 6.11 -20.94
C VAL A 197 -5.52 4.59 -21.08
N VAL A 198 -4.66 3.88 -20.36
CA VAL A 198 -4.62 2.40 -20.39
C VAL A 198 -5.90 1.78 -19.82
N LEU A 199 -6.53 2.42 -18.84
CA LEU A 199 -7.76 1.91 -18.23
C LEU A 199 -9.02 2.22 -19.05
N LEU A 200 -8.99 3.25 -19.89
CA LEU A 200 -10.13 3.70 -20.68
C LEU A 200 -10.08 3.24 -22.15
N GLY A 201 -8.92 2.81 -22.64
CA GLY A 201 -8.67 2.35 -24.02
C GLY A 201 -8.78 0.87 -24.16
#